data_5236412b46693698e9273216dc2f9363
#
_entry.id   5236412b46693698e9273216dc2f9363
#
_cell.length_a   1.000
_cell.length_b   1.000
_cell.length_c   1.000
_cell.angle_alpha   90.00
_cell.angle_beta   90.00
_cell.angle_gamma   90.00
#
_symmetry.space_group_name_H-M   'P 1'
#
loop_
_entity.id
_entity.type
_entity.pdbx_description
1 polymer ?
#
loop_
_entity_poly.entity_id
_entity_poly.type
_entity_poly.pdbx_seq_one_letter_code
_entity_poly.pdbx_strand_id
1 'polypeptide(L)'
;MKRRLFIKSLTAQTLALSTTTPAWAVGEKQNKEDYGTHSGSETKITRLADMSLEKLRDFHIKEIEEEYLPIWNERRVDYEYGGVRPYLKEDGSYQKDYKEMYYLGRAIWVFSYLYNHFGKRKEHLEIAEKTIDFIYKYGRDDRGYWHSELSREGKVLKGSFNIYGDIYVSLGLGEYYNGTGNEKAREVAIDTAHKVTERIVSAEYMHLAGHGPGNEPGTKRLGTWQHFLSTLTPLCRYTDDYGIKMMARMCVYNILNRHWHPELGICFEELDDQFEPYPTDSTRNNRSISGWHSIQASWMCMDDALRTGNKKNFMTALEMGRSTMEKCWVDNDENGESGLHGLSNPEAKPVIAKGSITAWGALDDAMVYALLAIEHTHAPWAVDWFGKVFKVAYKHPERMIRVGLLHHPRRLFFVPQILDRMIARSGKVSDFLEVK
;
A
#
# COMPACT_ATOMS: atom_id res chain seq x y z
N MET A 1 12.34 24.16 -29.09
CA MET A 1 11.49 23.87 -30.27
C MET A 1 11.34 22.37 -30.55
N LYS A 2 11.83 21.44 -29.70
CA LYS A 2 11.74 19.96 -29.87
C LYS A 2 10.71 19.25 -28.93
N ARG A 3 10.09 19.95 -27.98
CA ARG A 3 9.11 19.36 -27.04
C ARG A 3 7.67 19.20 -27.57
N ARG A 4 7.30 19.87 -28.65
CA ARG A 4 5.93 19.78 -29.21
C ARG A 4 5.69 18.61 -30.18
N LEU A 5 6.74 17.91 -30.62
CA LEU A 5 6.60 16.77 -31.54
C LEU A 5 6.36 15.43 -30.84
N PHE A 6 6.75 15.29 -29.58
CA PHE A 6 6.60 14.02 -28.84
C PHE A 6 5.15 13.74 -28.43
N ILE A 7 4.37 14.78 -28.11
CA ILE A 7 2.94 14.64 -27.71
C ILE A 7 2.04 14.27 -28.90
N LYS A 8 2.42 14.61 -30.14
CA LYS A 8 1.62 14.26 -31.33
C LYS A 8 1.79 12.80 -31.77
N SER A 9 2.85 12.13 -31.38
CA SER A 9 3.11 10.73 -31.74
C SER A 9 2.35 9.74 -30.85
N LEU A 10 2.10 10.09 -29.57
CA LEU A 10 1.35 9.23 -28.66
C LEU A 10 -0.18 9.21 -28.95
N THR A 11 -0.73 10.29 -29.51
CA THR A 11 -2.17 10.36 -29.82
C THR A 11 -2.55 9.61 -31.12
N ALA A 12 -1.59 9.29 -31.97
CA ALA A 12 -1.86 8.59 -33.22
C ALA A 12 -1.79 7.05 -33.11
N GLN A 13 -1.12 6.53 -32.12
CA GLN A 13 -1.04 5.07 -31.90
C GLN A 13 -2.19 4.50 -31.07
N THR A 14 -2.96 5.33 -30.38
CA THR A 14 -4.09 4.88 -29.55
C THR A 14 -5.40 4.72 -30.32
N LEU A 15 -5.43 5.05 -31.60
CA LEU A 15 -6.65 5.04 -32.46
C LEU A 15 -6.73 3.88 -33.47
N ALA A 16 -5.79 2.93 -33.44
CA ALA A 16 -5.77 1.78 -34.36
C ALA A 16 -5.90 0.43 -33.66
N LEU A 17 -6.67 0.36 -32.55
CA LEU A 17 -7.08 -0.94 -31.99
C LEU A 17 -8.47 -1.28 -32.53
N SER A 18 -8.43 -2.17 -33.51
CA SER A 18 -9.57 -2.77 -34.21
C SER A 18 -10.61 -3.34 -33.26
N THR A 19 -11.86 -3.09 -33.62
CA THR A 19 -13.07 -3.75 -33.10
C THR A 19 -13.07 -5.24 -33.42
N THR A 20 -12.41 -6.06 -32.65
CA THR A 20 -12.70 -7.49 -32.57
C THR A 20 -13.01 -7.80 -31.12
N THR A 21 -14.28 -8.01 -30.83
CA THR A 21 -14.76 -8.50 -29.55
C THR A 21 -14.18 -9.90 -29.32
N PRO A 22 -13.41 -10.16 -28.27
CA PRO A 22 -12.91 -11.50 -27.99
C PRO A 22 -14.07 -12.44 -27.67
N ALA A 23 -13.97 -13.70 -28.08
CA ALA A 23 -15.01 -14.72 -28.00
C ALA A 23 -15.49 -15.13 -26.58
N TRP A 24 -14.96 -14.52 -25.52
CA TRP A 24 -15.37 -14.76 -24.13
C TRP A 24 -16.49 -13.82 -23.63
N ALA A 25 -16.97 -12.92 -24.45
CA ALA A 25 -18.02 -11.94 -24.08
C ALA A 25 -19.47 -12.50 -24.18
N VAL A 26 -19.64 -13.82 -24.31
CA VAL A 26 -20.97 -14.45 -24.37
C VAL A 26 -21.06 -15.51 -23.27
N GLY A 27 -21.54 -15.11 -22.12
CA GLY A 27 -21.81 -16.02 -21.02
C GLY A 27 -22.25 -15.29 -19.75
N GLU A 28 -23.29 -14.45 -19.85
CA GLU A 28 -24.01 -13.99 -18.68
C GLU A 28 -24.77 -15.17 -18.04
N LYS A 29 -24.16 -15.78 -17.01
CA LYS A 29 -24.92 -16.32 -15.90
C LYS A 29 -24.61 -15.44 -14.69
N GLN A 30 -25.44 -14.42 -14.50
CA GLN A 30 -25.55 -13.70 -13.26
C GLN A 30 -25.95 -14.70 -12.16
N ASN A 31 -24.97 -15.17 -11.39
CA ASN A 31 -25.26 -15.50 -10.00
C ASN A 31 -25.47 -14.15 -9.29
N LYS A 32 -26.74 -13.77 -9.20
CA LYS A 32 -27.20 -12.78 -8.21
C LYS A 32 -27.08 -13.43 -6.83
N GLU A 33 -25.88 -13.48 -6.27
CA GLU A 33 -25.78 -13.50 -4.83
C GLU A 33 -26.24 -12.12 -4.35
N ASP A 34 -27.30 -12.15 -3.62
CA ASP A 34 -28.01 -11.03 -3.02
C ASP A 34 -27.05 -10.29 -2.08
N TYR A 35 -26.33 -9.29 -2.59
CA TYR A 35 -25.69 -8.27 -1.78
C TYR A 35 -26.81 -7.46 -1.17
N GLY A 36 -27.33 -7.97 -0.03
CA GLY A 36 -28.50 -7.49 0.64
C GLY A 36 -28.56 -5.97 0.68
N THR A 37 -29.31 -5.40 -0.24
CA THR A 37 -29.88 -4.08 -0.07
C THR A 37 -30.90 -4.21 1.06
N HIS A 38 -30.44 -4.12 2.30
CA HIS A 38 -31.31 -4.07 3.46
C HIS A 38 -32.10 -2.77 3.42
N SER A 39 -33.27 -2.86 2.83
CA SER A 39 -34.33 -1.89 3.09
C SER A 39 -34.77 -2.04 4.55
N GLY A 40 -34.48 -1.05 5.39
CA GLY A 40 -35.29 -0.76 6.55
C GLY A 40 -35.01 -1.41 7.88
N SER A 41 -33.72 -1.63 8.25
CA SER A 41 -33.32 -1.58 9.66
C SER A 41 -32.00 -0.86 9.75
N GLU A 42 -31.91 0.24 10.50
CA GLU A 42 -30.67 0.97 10.77
C GLU A 42 -29.74 0.10 11.65
N THR A 43 -29.16 -0.95 11.07
CA THR A 43 -28.18 -1.77 11.76
C THR A 43 -26.97 -0.89 12.04
N LYS A 44 -26.68 -0.65 13.31
CA LYS A 44 -25.53 0.15 13.75
C LYS A 44 -24.43 -0.76 14.22
N ILE A 45 -23.20 -0.53 13.74
CA ILE A 45 -22.00 -1.16 14.28
C ILE A 45 -21.44 -0.26 15.37
N THR A 46 -21.64 -0.63 16.63
CA THR A 46 -21.16 0.12 17.80
C THR A 46 -20.05 -0.59 18.55
N ARG A 47 -19.74 -1.83 18.18
CA ARG A 47 -18.70 -2.65 18.80
C ARG A 47 -17.97 -3.47 17.73
N LEU A 48 -16.64 -3.60 17.89
CA LEU A 48 -15.76 -4.47 17.13
C LEU A 48 -14.72 -5.07 18.06
N ALA A 49 -14.30 -6.31 17.84
CA ALA A 49 -13.32 -7.02 18.67
C ALA A 49 -13.61 -6.89 20.19
N ASP A 50 -14.87 -7.09 20.58
CA ASP A 50 -15.38 -6.99 21.95
C ASP A 50 -15.24 -5.62 22.64
N MET A 51 -14.87 -4.58 21.91
CA MET A 51 -14.76 -3.19 22.39
C MET A 51 -15.79 -2.27 21.74
N SER A 52 -16.15 -1.16 22.41
CA SER A 52 -16.84 -0.06 21.70
C SER A 52 -15.89 0.57 20.69
N LEU A 53 -16.43 1.28 19.68
CA LEU A 53 -15.61 1.94 18.66
C LEU A 53 -14.63 2.93 19.28
N GLU A 54 -15.07 3.67 20.32
CA GLU A 54 -14.23 4.64 21.05
C GLU A 54 -13.07 3.92 21.77
N LYS A 55 -13.37 2.83 22.49
CA LYS A 55 -12.33 2.07 23.18
C LYS A 55 -11.34 1.45 22.21
N LEU A 56 -11.80 0.96 21.07
CA LEU A 56 -10.92 0.40 20.05
C LEU A 56 -10.04 1.48 19.41
N ARG A 57 -10.59 2.67 19.13
CA ARG A 57 -9.83 3.83 18.68
C ARG A 57 -8.73 4.21 19.68
N ASP A 58 -9.11 4.40 20.94
CA ASP A 58 -8.20 4.82 22.00
C ASP A 58 -7.09 3.77 22.25
N PHE A 59 -7.42 2.48 22.09
CA PHE A 59 -6.46 1.39 22.13
C PHE A 59 -5.34 1.56 21.08
N HIS A 60 -5.69 1.87 19.83
CA HIS A 60 -4.70 2.09 18.77
C HIS A 60 -3.93 3.40 18.93
N ILE A 61 -4.55 4.45 19.44
CA ILE A 61 -3.85 5.72 19.76
C ILE A 61 -2.82 5.48 20.87
N LYS A 62 -3.19 4.73 21.89
CA LYS A 62 -2.27 4.38 22.98
C LYS A 62 -1.07 3.57 22.48
N GLU A 63 -1.29 2.63 21.55
CA GLU A 63 -0.22 1.87 20.90
C GLU A 63 0.78 2.76 20.16
N ILE A 64 0.29 3.85 19.51
CA ILE A 64 1.18 4.84 18.89
C ILE A 64 2.08 5.49 19.94
N GLU A 65 1.51 5.95 21.05
CA GLU A 65 2.19 6.79 22.03
C GLU A 65 3.10 5.98 22.97
N GLU A 66 2.67 4.82 23.41
CA GLU A 66 3.35 4.03 24.44
C GLU A 66 4.27 2.94 23.86
N GLU A 67 4.03 2.48 22.63
CA GLU A 67 4.78 1.36 22.07
C GLU A 67 5.57 1.75 20.81
N TYR A 68 4.90 2.36 19.81
CA TYR A 68 5.52 2.63 18.53
C TYR A 68 6.53 3.79 18.59
N LEU A 69 6.12 4.95 19.06
CA LEU A 69 6.96 6.16 19.08
C LEU A 69 8.22 6.03 19.95
N PRO A 70 8.20 5.44 21.15
CA PRO A 70 9.41 5.30 21.97
C PRO A 70 10.53 4.57 21.25
N ILE A 71 10.21 3.45 20.55
CA ILE A 71 11.20 2.66 19.81
C ILE A 71 11.84 3.47 18.67
N TRP A 72 11.06 4.27 17.97
CA TRP A 72 11.57 5.10 16.88
C TRP A 72 12.38 6.26 17.41
N ASN A 73 11.85 7.03 18.35
CA ASN A 73 12.49 8.23 18.88
C ASN A 73 13.80 7.92 19.60
N GLU A 74 13.84 6.86 20.40
CA GLU A 74 15.02 6.54 21.20
C GLU A 74 16.11 5.81 20.43
N ARG A 75 15.75 4.99 19.43
CA ARG A 75 16.70 4.04 18.84
C ARG A 75 16.92 4.15 17.35
N ARG A 76 15.96 4.70 16.60
CA ARG A 76 15.97 4.61 15.13
C ARG A 76 16.09 5.96 14.42
N VAL A 77 15.72 7.05 15.06
CA VAL A 77 15.93 8.41 14.52
C VAL A 77 17.40 8.79 14.65
N ASP A 78 18.02 9.23 13.58
CA ASP A 78 19.38 9.77 13.58
C ASP A 78 19.34 11.29 13.80
N TYR A 79 19.37 11.70 15.05
CA TYR A 79 19.31 13.12 15.44
C TYR A 79 20.57 13.92 15.05
N GLU A 80 21.70 13.24 14.78
CA GLU A 80 22.96 13.89 14.43
C GLU A 80 23.00 14.26 12.94
N TYR A 81 22.71 13.31 12.05
CA TYR A 81 22.80 13.50 10.60
C TYR A 81 21.44 13.64 9.90
N GLY A 82 20.33 13.40 10.62
CA GLY A 82 18.99 13.35 10.06
C GLY A 82 18.64 12.00 9.45
N GLY A 83 17.34 11.74 9.30
CA GLY A 83 16.83 10.48 8.79
C GLY A 83 16.73 9.38 9.84
N VAL A 84 16.66 8.13 9.39
CA VAL A 84 16.43 6.97 10.25
C VAL A 84 17.40 5.82 9.97
N ARG A 85 17.63 5.00 10.99
CA ARG A 85 18.46 3.78 10.96
C ARG A 85 17.59 2.58 11.37
N PRO A 86 16.85 1.96 10.45
CA PRO A 86 15.78 1.01 10.78
C PRO A 86 16.26 -0.37 11.25
N TYR A 87 17.52 -0.73 10.96
CA TYR A 87 18.04 -2.07 11.21
C TYR A 87 18.73 -2.15 12.56
N LEU A 88 18.01 -2.70 13.55
CA LEU A 88 18.54 -3.02 14.88
C LEU A 88 18.63 -4.53 15.07
N LYS A 89 19.66 -4.97 15.79
CA LYS A 89 19.76 -6.33 16.33
C LYS A 89 18.90 -6.46 17.58
N GLU A 90 18.74 -7.68 18.10
CA GLU A 90 17.99 -7.93 19.33
C GLU A 90 18.58 -7.21 20.56
N ASP A 91 19.89 -7.04 20.60
CA ASP A 91 20.60 -6.30 21.65
C ASP A 91 20.47 -4.77 21.54
N GLY A 92 19.74 -4.28 20.54
CA GLY A 92 19.54 -2.86 20.26
C GLY A 92 20.71 -2.19 19.51
N SER A 93 21.80 -2.89 19.22
CA SER A 93 22.88 -2.38 18.37
C SER A 93 22.46 -2.32 16.91
N TYR A 94 23.10 -1.44 16.13
CA TYR A 94 22.79 -1.33 14.71
C TYR A 94 23.34 -2.52 13.92
N GLN A 95 22.46 -3.14 13.15
CA GLN A 95 22.84 -4.22 12.24
C GLN A 95 23.53 -3.69 10.98
N LYS A 96 23.13 -2.50 10.54
CA LYS A 96 23.62 -1.83 9.33
C LYS A 96 23.88 -0.36 9.64
N ASP A 97 25.00 0.18 9.13
CA ASP A 97 25.38 1.57 9.31
C ASP A 97 25.23 2.36 8.01
N TYR A 98 24.05 2.20 7.38
CA TYR A 98 23.69 2.95 6.19
C TYR A 98 22.19 3.27 6.19
N LYS A 99 21.81 4.22 5.34
CA LYS A 99 20.45 4.69 5.15
C LYS A 99 19.96 4.29 3.76
N GLU A 100 18.80 3.68 3.70
CA GLU A 100 18.12 3.38 2.45
C GLU A 100 17.08 4.46 2.15
N MET A 101 17.07 4.98 0.93
CA MET A 101 16.10 5.99 0.51
C MET A 101 14.65 5.52 0.71
N TYR A 102 14.44 4.22 0.53
CA TYR A 102 13.19 3.54 0.82
C TYR A 102 12.66 3.80 2.24
N TYR A 103 13.54 3.77 3.26
CA TYR A 103 13.15 4.06 4.64
C TYR A 103 13.14 5.54 4.96
N LEU A 104 13.98 6.34 4.31
CA LEU A 104 13.99 7.78 4.50
C LEU A 104 12.66 8.40 4.02
N GLY A 105 12.18 8.02 2.83
CA GLY A 105 10.88 8.47 2.33
C GLY A 105 9.72 8.06 3.23
N ARG A 106 9.74 6.83 3.75
CA ARG A 106 8.75 6.37 4.73
C ARG A 106 8.81 7.11 6.05
N ALA A 107 10.01 7.45 6.55
CA ALA A 107 10.15 8.23 7.76
C ALA A 107 9.57 9.63 7.59
N ILE A 108 9.84 10.31 6.47
CA ILE A 108 9.23 11.60 6.17
C ILE A 108 7.70 11.47 6.22
N TRP A 109 7.13 10.43 5.59
CA TRP A 109 5.69 10.19 5.62
C TRP A 109 5.16 9.97 7.04
N VAL A 110 5.76 9.07 7.82
CA VAL A 110 5.31 8.74 9.18
C VAL A 110 5.28 9.97 10.07
N PHE A 111 6.39 10.71 10.11
CA PHE A 111 6.49 11.86 11.02
C PHE A 111 5.68 13.06 10.55
N SER A 112 5.54 13.27 9.25
CA SER A 112 4.62 14.27 8.71
C SER A 112 3.16 13.90 8.99
N TYR A 113 2.79 12.63 8.86
CA TYR A 113 1.45 12.14 9.13
C TYR A 113 1.07 12.27 10.62
N LEU A 114 1.99 11.91 11.51
CA LEU A 114 1.83 12.13 12.95
C LEU A 114 1.62 13.60 13.28
N TYR A 115 2.42 14.48 12.69
CA TYR A 115 2.21 15.92 12.83
C TYR A 115 0.84 16.35 12.33
N ASN A 116 0.42 15.92 11.16
CA ASN A 116 -0.82 16.34 10.54
C ASN A 116 -2.07 15.90 11.29
N HIS A 117 -2.07 14.69 11.81
CA HIS A 117 -3.29 14.00 12.29
C HIS A 117 -3.30 13.67 13.78
N PHE A 118 -2.15 13.74 14.47
CA PHE A 118 -2.03 13.35 15.88
C PHE A 118 -1.41 14.46 16.74
N GLY A 119 -2.14 15.57 16.89
CA GLY A 119 -1.85 16.61 17.88
C GLY A 119 -0.90 17.71 17.45
N LYS A 120 -0.46 17.79 16.19
CA LYS A 120 0.41 18.85 15.65
C LYS A 120 1.71 19.05 16.46
N ARG A 121 2.29 17.98 16.99
CA ARG A 121 3.52 18.03 17.80
C ARG A 121 4.72 18.40 16.92
N LYS A 122 5.41 19.48 17.27
CA LYS A 122 6.54 20.02 16.50
C LYS A 122 7.71 19.06 16.38
N GLU A 123 7.97 18.25 17.39
CA GLU A 123 9.04 17.25 17.39
C GLU A 123 8.91 16.25 16.24
N HIS A 124 7.68 15.89 15.84
CA HIS A 124 7.48 15.04 14.66
C HIS A 124 7.86 15.76 13.36
N LEU A 125 7.47 17.03 13.25
CA LEU A 125 7.81 17.84 12.08
C LEU A 125 9.33 18.03 11.96
N GLU A 126 10.02 18.29 13.06
CA GLU A 126 11.49 18.46 13.09
C GLU A 126 12.23 17.19 12.62
N ILE A 127 11.73 16.00 12.95
CA ILE A 127 12.32 14.74 12.44
C ILE A 127 12.11 14.62 10.93
N ALA A 128 10.92 14.97 10.43
CA ALA A 128 10.64 14.98 9.00
C ALA A 128 11.53 15.99 8.27
N GLU A 129 11.65 17.22 8.78
CA GLU A 129 12.48 18.29 8.21
C GLU A 129 13.96 17.91 8.15
N LYS A 130 14.54 17.41 9.23
CA LYS A 130 15.92 16.91 9.24
C LYS A 130 16.14 15.78 8.23
N THR A 131 15.13 14.92 8.04
CA THR A 131 15.21 13.85 7.04
C THR A 131 15.14 14.42 5.63
N ILE A 132 14.28 15.41 5.38
CA ILE A 132 14.17 16.12 4.09
C ILE A 132 15.47 16.85 3.77
N ASP A 133 16.04 17.57 4.72
CA ASP A 133 17.32 18.26 4.53
C ASP A 133 18.44 17.28 4.16
N PHE A 134 18.50 16.14 4.82
CA PHE A 134 19.47 15.09 4.52
C PHE A 134 19.31 14.58 3.08
N ILE A 135 18.11 14.19 2.66
CA ILE A 135 17.89 13.68 1.30
C ILE A 135 18.08 14.76 0.24
N TYR A 136 17.74 16.01 0.49
CA TYR A 136 17.96 17.11 -0.46
C TYR A 136 19.46 17.39 -0.66
N LYS A 137 20.27 17.21 0.37
CA LYS A 137 21.70 17.46 0.32
C LYS A 137 22.47 16.32 -0.35
N TYR A 138 22.08 15.08 -0.13
CA TYR A 138 22.90 13.92 -0.48
C TYR A 138 22.20 12.91 -1.39
N GLY A 139 20.88 12.99 -1.55
CA GLY A 139 20.06 11.90 -2.03
C GLY A 139 19.90 11.78 -3.54
N ARG A 140 20.24 12.80 -4.34
CA ARG A 140 19.95 12.82 -5.79
C ARG A 140 21.21 12.68 -6.66
N ASP A 141 21.04 11.96 -7.77
CA ASP A 141 22.03 11.97 -8.88
C ASP A 141 21.78 13.18 -9.82
N ASP A 142 22.69 13.37 -10.80
CA ASP A 142 22.63 14.47 -11.76
C ASP A 142 21.39 14.46 -12.66
N ARG A 143 20.70 13.30 -12.77
CA ARG A 143 19.45 13.14 -13.50
C ARG A 143 18.24 13.45 -12.64
N GLY A 144 18.45 13.64 -11.33
CA GLY A 144 17.42 13.90 -10.33
C GLY A 144 16.71 12.64 -9.83
N TYR A 145 17.25 11.44 -10.02
CA TYR A 145 16.80 10.21 -9.39
C TYR A 145 17.42 10.06 -8.00
N TRP A 146 16.70 9.37 -7.10
CA TRP A 146 17.17 9.18 -5.75
C TRP A 146 18.12 7.98 -5.64
N HIS A 147 19.28 8.17 -4.98
CA HIS A 147 20.20 7.09 -4.68
C HIS A 147 19.53 6.04 -3.78
N SER A 148 19.79 4.77 -4.01
CA SER A 148 19.16 3.68 -3.24
C SER A 148 19.69 3.59 -1.81
N GLU A 149 21.03 3.76 -1.63
CA GLU A 149 21.68 3.67 -0.32
C GLU A 149 22.75 4.77 -0.14
N LEU A 150 22.76 5.35 1.05
CA LEU A 150 23.74 6.35 1.50
C LEU A 150 24.40 5.89 2.80
N SER A 151 25.67 6.26 3.04
CA SER A 151 26.24 6.11 4.38
C SER A 151 25.45 6.94 5.39
N ARG A 152 25.71 6.76 6.66
CA ARG A 152 25.09 7.57 7.72
C ARG A 152 25.26 9.06 7.49
N GLU A 153 26.45 9.48 6.98
CA GLU A 153 26.84 10.88 6.75
C GLU A 153 26.43 11.40 5.37
N GLY A 154 25.93 10.54 4.46
CA GLY A 154 25.42 10.94 3.15
C GLY A 154 26.32 10.58 1.95
N LYS A 155 27.41 9.78 2.14
CA LYS A 155 28.18 9.27 1.00
C LYS A 155 27.35 8.24 0.23
N VAL A 156 27.32 8.34 -1.10
CA VAL A 156 26.63 7.39 -1.96
C VAL A 156 27.26 6.01 -1.88
N LEU A 157 26.49 5.00 -1.50
CA LEU A 157 26.89 3.58 -1.45
C LEU A 157 26.29 2.80 -2.62
N LYS A 158 25.03 3.08 -2.97
CA LYS A 158 24.37 2.55 -4.16
C LYS A 158 23.65 3.66 -4.92
N GLY A 159 23.84 3.70 -6.22
CA GLY A 159 23.18 4.63 -7.12
C GLY A 159 21.67 4.43 -7.22
N SER A 160 21.07 5.08 -8.22
CA SER A 160 19.61 5.23 -8.37
C SER A 160 18.97 4.02 -9.06
N PHE A 161 19.06 2.84 -8.46
CA PHE A 161 18.56 1.59 -9.08
C PHE A 161 17.10 1.28 -8.73
N ASN A 162 16.66 1.64 -7.52
CA ASN A 162 15.41 1.17 -6.96
C ASN A 162 14.34 2.27 -6.97
N ILE A 163 13.28 2.10 -7.75
CA ILE A 163 12.16 3.06 -7.82
C ILE A 163 11.35 3.15 -6.53
N TYR A 164 11.41 2.15 -5.65
CA TYR A 164 10.64 2.19 -4.40
C TYR A 164 11.13 3.29 -3.47
N GLY A 165 12.43 3.65 -3.52
CA GLY A 165 12.93 4.82 -2.83
C GLY A 165 12.25 6.09 -3.32
N ASP A 166 12.17 6.26 -4.66
CA ASP A 166 11.51 7.41 -5.30
C ASP A 166 10.01 7.46 -4.94
N ILE A 167 9.30 6.31 -4.98
CA ILE A 167 7.88 6.21 -4.62
C ILE A 167 7.64 6.73 -3.21
N TYR A 168 8.43 6.29 -2.24
CA TYR A 168 8.23 6.70 -0.84
C TYR A 168 8.73 8.11 -0.53
N VAL A 169 9.75 8.61 -1.23
CA VAL A 169 10.11 10.02 -1.13
C VAL A 169 8.98 10.92 -1.63
N SER A 170 8.37 10.57 -2.76
CA SER A 170 7.20 11.29 -3.26
C SER A 170 6.03 11.25 -2.26
N LEU A 171 5.74 10.08 -1.66
CA LEU A 171 4.73 9.94 -0.62
C LEU A 171 5.03 10.84 0.59
N GLY A 172 6.25 10.77 1.10
CA GLY A 172 6.67 11.52 2.29
C GLY A 172 6.61 13.04 2.07
N LEU A 173 7.15 13.51 0.95
CA LEU A 173 7.14 14.94 0.61
C LEU A 173 5.72 15.46 0.34
N GLY A 174 4.85 14.66 -0.26
CA GLY A 174 3.43 15.00 -0.44
C GLY A 174 2.72 15.17 0.90
N GLU A 175 2.96 14.29 1.87
CA GLU A 175 2.38 14.40 3.20
C GLU A 175 2.97 15.57 4.00
N TYR A 176 4.27 15.84 3.85
CA TYR A 176 4.91 17.01 4.45
C TYR A 176 4.31 18.32 3.89
N TYR A 177 4.10 18.40 2.57
CA TYR A 177 3.38 19.53 1.94
C TYR A 177 1.98 19.70 2.52
N ASN A 178 1.22 18.62 2.68
CA ASN A 178 -0.13 18.64 3.24
C ASN A 178 -0.20 19.36 4.60
N GLY A 179 0.81 19.14 5.45
CA GLY A 179 0.85 19.72 6.80
C GLY A 179 1.41 21.13 6.87
N THR A 180 2.32 21.49 5.96
CA THR A 180 3.15 22.68 6.04
C THR A 180 2.88 23.73 4.95
N GLY A 181 2.29 23.31 3.83
CA GLY A 181 2.17 24.15 2.63
C GLY A 181 3.51 24.40 1.91
N ASN A 182 4.55 23.60 2.15
CA ASN A 182 5.87 23.77 1.55
C ASN A 182 5.85 23.45 0.05
N GLU A 183 5.74 24.45 -0.81
CA GLU A 183 5.63 24.30 -2.26
C GLU A 183 6.83 23.55 -2.89
N LYS A 184 8.05 23.76 -2.37
CA LYS A 184 9.22 23.01 -2.85
C LYS A 184 9.04 21.48 -2.63
N ALA A 185 8.50 21.09 -1.49
CA ALA A 185 8.22 19.69 -1.22
C ALA A 185 7.16 19.12 -2.18
N ARG A 186 6.11 19.89 -2.48
CA ARG A 186 5.09 19.51 -3.47
C ARG A 186 5.67 19.34 -4.87
N GLU A 187 6.45 20.32 -5.34
CA GLU A 187 7.10 20.26 -6.65
C GLU A 187 8.02 19.05 -6.78
N VAL A 188 8.83 18.78 -5.75
CA VAL A 188 9.73 17.63 -5.72
C VAL A 188 8.96 16.31 -5.65
N ALA A 189 7.85 16.24 -4.91
CA ALA A 189 7.00 15.05 -4.85
C ALA A 189 6.40 14.72 -6.23
N ILE A 190 5.87 15.72 -6.93
CA ILE A 190 5.29 15.58 -8.28
C ILE A 190 6.38 15.21 -9.30
N ASP A 191 7.51 15.91 -9.33
CA ASP A 191 8.64 15.60 -10.22
C ASP A 191 9.12 14.17 -10.03
N THR A 192 9.25 13.75 -8.75
CA THR A 192 9.65 12.38 -8.42
C THR A 192 8.62 11.35 -8.92
N ALA A 193 7.32 11.60 -8.75
CA ALA A 193 6.28 10.71 -9.26
C ALA A 193 6.28 10.63 -10.79
N HIS A 194 6.52 11.73 -11.52
CA HIS A 194 6.70 11.71 -12.97
C HIS A 194 7.91 10.87 -13.39
N LYS A 195 9.05 11.00 -12.68
CA LYS A 195 10.24 10.18 -12.93
C LYS A 195 10.00 8.70 -12.68
N VAL A 196 9.23 8.35 -11.63
CA VAL A 196 8.79 6.97 -11.40
C VAL A 196 7.93 6.48 -12.58
N THR A 197 7.01 7.31 -13.07
CA THR A 197 6.16 6.98 -14.23
C THR A 197 7.01 6.71 -15.48
N GLU A 198 7.95 7.59 -15.80
CA GLU A 198 8.87 7.41 -16.94
C GLU A 198 9.64 6.08 -16.85
N ARG A 199 10.11 5.73 -15.65
CA ARG A 199 10.85 4.48 -15.42
C ARG A 199 9.95 3.25 -15.55
N ILE A 200 8.75 3.26 -14.98
CA ILE A 200 7.81 2.12 -15.04
C ILE A 200 7.42 1.77 -16.50
N VAL A 201 7.34 2.77 -17.38
CA VAL A 201 7.00 2.54 -18.80
C VAL A 201 8.21 2.30 -19.69
N SER A 202 9.43 2.41 -19.15
CA SER A 202 10.65 2.19 -19.92
C SER A 202 11.04 0.71 -19.98
N ALA A 203 11.68 0.28 -21.08
CA ALA A 203 12.21 -1.08 -21.20
C ALA A 203 13.33 -1.37 -20.17
N GLU A 204 14.03 -0.32 -19.70
CA GLU A 204 15.10 -0.44 -18.71
C GLU A 204 14.59 -0.69 -17.29
N TYR A 205 13.34 -0.36 -17.01
CA TYR A 205 12.77 -0.45 -15.67
C TYR A 205 12.97 -1.81 -15.01
N MET A 206 12.85 -2.88 -15.77
CA MET A 206 12.94 -4.24 -15.26
C MET A 206 14.32 -4.61 -14.70
N HIS A 207 15.38 -3.99 -15.21
CA HIS A 207 16.72 -4.15 -14.65
C HIS A 207 16.93 -3.34 -13.38
N LEU A 208 16.14 -2.29 -13.18
CA LEU A 208 16.28 -1.33 -12.07
C LEU A 208 15.43 -1.67 -10.85
N ALA A 209 14.37 -2.45 -11.03
CA ALA A 209 13.47 -2.84 -9.94
C ALA A 209 14.01 -3.95 -9.02
N GLY A 210 15.26 -4.35 -9.22
CA GLY A 210 16.01 -5.46 -8.61
C GLY A 210 15.69 -5.83 -7.17
N HIS A 211 14.65 -6.58 -6.97
CA HIS A 211 14.43 -7.34 -5.75
C HIS A 211 14.62 -8.84 -6.05
N GLY A 212 15.88 -9.27 -5.96
CA GLY A 212 16.21 -10.68 -5.97
C GLY A 212 16.42 -11.32 -7.36
N PRO A 213 16.95 -12.56 -7.38
CA PRO A 213 17.15 -13.34 -8.60
C PRO A 213 15.78 -13.69 -9.21
N GLY A 214 15.61 -13.48 -10.49
CA GLY A 214 14.43 -13.83 -11.25
C GLY A 214 13.63 -12.66 -11.81
N ASN A 215 14.11 -11.41 -11.70
CA ASN A 215 13.51 -10.27 -12.39
C ASN A 215 13.80 -10.38 -13.89
N GLU A 216 12.92 -11.04 -14.60
CA GLU A 216 12.98 -11.06 -16.06
C GLU A 216 12.52 -9.73 -16.62
N PRO A 217 13.20 -9.19 -17.64
CA PRO A 217 12.73 -8.02 -18.36
C PRO A 217 11.29 -8.21 -18.82
N GLY A 218 10.46 -7.18 -18.63
CA GLY A 218 9.05 -7.22 -19.03
C GLY A 218 8.07 -7.68 -17.93
N THR A 219 8.49 -8.39 -16.89
CA THR A 219 7.59 -8.84 -15.80
C THR A 219 6.83 -7.68 -15.17
N LYS A 220 5.50 -7.79 -15.11
CA LYS A 220 4.62 -6.84 -14.44
C LYS A 220 4.30 -7.34 -13.03
N ARG A 221 4.61 -6.53 -12.02
CA ARG A 221 4.44 -6.91 -10.62
C ARG A 221 3.31 -6.15 -9.96
N LEU A 222 2.42 -6.86 -9.28
CA LEU A 222 1.36 -6.28 -8.46
C LEU A 222 1.94 -5.29 -7.43
N GLY A 223 3.03 -5.68 -6.76
CA GLY A 223 3.72 -4.85 -5.78
C GLY A 223 4.10 -3.47 -6.32
N THR A 224 4.52 -3.35 -7.58
CA THR A 224 4.85 -2.06 -8.20
C THR A 224 3.64 -1.14 -8.30
N TRP A 225 2.52 -1.65 -8.83
CA TRP A 225 1.30 -0.86 -9.04
C TRP A 225 0.69 -0.40 -7.73
N GLN A 226 0.61 -1.28 -6.74
CA GLN A 226 0.03 -0.94 -5.44
C GLN A 226 0.90 0.06 -4.65
N HIS A 227 2.23 -0.12 -4.62
CA HIS A 227 3.09 0.83 -3.92
C HIS A 227 3.01 2.21 -4.56
N PHE A 228 2.96 2.28 -5.89
CA PHE A 228 2.80 3.55 -6.56
C PHE A 228 1.42 4.15 -6.34
N LEU A 229 0.34 3.36 -6.39
CA LEU A 229 -1.01 3.81 -6.07
C LEU A 229 -1.09 4.41 -4.67
N SER A 230 -0.43 3.79 -3.67
CA SER A 230 -0.41 4.30 -2.29
C SER A 230 0.22 5.69 -2.16
N THR A 231 1.03 6.10 -3.12
CA THR A 231 1.62 7.45 -3.21
C THR A 231 0.73 8.38 -4.04
N LEU A 232 0.22 7.90 -5.17
CA LEU A 232 -0.54 8.72 -6.11
C LEU A 232 -1.91 9.11 -5.57
N THR A 233 -2.60 8.21 -4.84
CA THR A 233 -3.92 8.51 -4.28
C THR A 233 -3.91 9.72 -3.34
N PRO A 234 -3.05 9.82 -2.31
CA PRO A 234 -2.94 11.04 -1.51
C PRO A 234 -2.44 12.24 -2.33
N LEU A 235 -1.46 12.04 -3.24
CA LEU A 235 -0.93 13.14 -4.05
C LEU A 235 -2.01 13.76 -4.95
N CYS A 236 -2.93 12.97 -5.49
CA CYS A 236 -4.09 13.44 -6.25
C CYS A 236 -5.04 14.33 -5.43
N ARG A 237 -4.98 14.34 -4.10
CA ARG A 237 -5.76 15.24 -3.24
C ARG A 237 -5.16 16.64 -3.19
N TYR A 238 -3.88 16.79 -3.53
CA TYR A 238 -3.10 18.02 -3.40
C TYR A 238 -2.68 18.64 -4.74
N THR A 239 -2.96 17.98 -5.86
CA THR A 239 -2.57 18.46 -7.18
C THR A 239 -3.63 18.20 -8.24
N ASP A 240 -3.71 19.13 -9.20
CA ASP A 240 -4.50 18.98 -10.41
C ASP A 240 -3.69 18.43 -11.59
N ASP A 241 -2.44 17.98 -11.34
CA ASP A 241 -1.58 17.42 -12.37
C ASP A 241 -2.25 16.23 -13.07
N TYR A 242 -2.43 16.36 -14.37
CA TYR A 242 -3.13 15.37 -15.20
C TYR A 242 -2.37 14.04 -15.27
N GLY A 243 -1.03 14.11 -15.36
CA GLY A 243 -0.17 12.91 -15.44
C GLY A 243 -0.27 12.07 -14.16
N ILE A 244 -0.25 12.71 -12.99
CA ILE A 244 -0.43 12.05 -11.69
C ILE A 244 -1.81 11.36 -11.62
N LYS A 245 -2.88 12.07 -12.01
CA LYS A 245 -4.24 11.50 -12.01
C LYS A 245 -4.39 10.33 -12.99
N MET A 246 -3.77 10.42 -14.17
CA MET A 246 -3.80 9.35 -15.18
C MET A 246 -2.99 8.14 -14.70
N MET A 247 -1.85 8.34 -14.05
CA MET A 247 -1.03 7.25 -13.53
C MET A 247 -1.74 6.52 -12.38
N ALA A 248 -2.45 7.24 -11.49
CA ALA A 248 -3.28 6.61 -10.47
C ALA A 248 -4.36 5.71 -11.09
N ARG A 249 -5.07 6.20 -12.13
CA ARG A 249 -6.04 5.39 -12.89
C ARG A 249 -5.41 4.15 -13.53
N MET A 250 -4.20 4.28 -14.08
CA MET A 250 -3.48 3.16 -14.69
C MET A 250 -3.09 2.11 -13.64
N CYS A 251 -2.65 2.53 -12.45
CA CYS A 251 -2.39 1.60 -11.35
C CYS A 251 -3.65 0.83 -10.96
N VAL A 252 -4.77 1.52 -10.73
CA VAL A 252 -6.06 0.87 -10.42
C VAL A 252 -6.50 -0.08 -11.53
N TYR A 253 -6.39 0.34 -12.80
CA TYR A 253 -6.73 -0.50 -13.94
C TYR A 253 -5.90 -1.79 -13.99
N ASN A 254 -4.58 -1.68 -13.84
CA ASN A 254 -3.69 -2.84 -13.87
C ASN A 254 -3.96 -3.79 -12.69
N ILE A 255 -4.21 -3.26 -11.49
CA ILE A 255 -4.56 -4.08 -10.34
C ILE A 255 -5.88 -4.83 -10.57
N LEU A 256 -6.96 -4.09 -10.88
CA LEU A 256 -8.32 -4.65 -10.89
C LEU A 256 -8.72 -5.35 -12.20
N ASN A 257 -7.97 -5.14 -13.31
CA ASN A 257 -8.36 -5.72 -14.62
C ASN A 257 -7.24 -6.53 -15.28
N ARG A 258 -6.04 -6.61 -14.66
CA ARG A 258 -4.92 -7.40 -15.18
C ARG A 258 -4.42 -8.41 -14.17
N HIS A 259 -4.12 -7.97 -12.93
CA HIS A 259 -3.65 -8.85 -11.87
C HIS A 259 -4.78 -9.64 -11.20
N TRP A 260 -5.97 -9.02 -11.04
CA TRP A 260 -7.15 -9.68 -10.46
C TRP A 260 -7.85 -10.57 -11.48
N HIS A 261 -8.03 -11.84 -11.13
CA HIS A 261 -8.72 -12.88 -11.90
C HIS A 261 -9.95 -13.37 -11.10
N PRO A 262 -11.13 -12.75 -11.31
CA PRO A 262 -12.33 -13.07 -10.50
C PRO A 262 -12.80 -14.51 -10.66
N GLU A 263 -12.59 -15.13 -11.82
CA GLU A 263 -12.95 -16.55 -12.09
C GLU A 263 -12.14 -17.52 -11.25
N LEU A 264 -10.90 -17.15 -10.89
CA LEU A 264 -10.03 -17.92 -10.02
C LEU A 264 -10.10 -17.42 -8.57
N GLY A 265 -10.65 -16.22 -8.35
CA GLY A 265 -10.70 -15.53 -7.06
C GLY A 265 -9.31 -15.23 -6.49
N ILE A 266 -8.34 -14.88 -7.35
CA ILE A 266 -6.95 -14.61 -6.97
C ILE A 266 -6.40 -13.39 -7.69
N CYS A 267 -5.33 -12.83 -7.12
CA CYS A 267 -4.55 -11.76 -7.72
C CYS A 267 -3.11 -12.25 -7.94
N PHE A 268 -2.70 -12.40 -9.19
CA PHE A 268 -1.33 -12.83 -9.50
C PHE A 268 -0.32 -11.76 -9.08
N GLU A 269 0.75 -12.18 -8.44
CA GLU A 269 1.86 -11.28 -8.07
C GLU A 269 2.65 -10.83 -9.30
N GLU A 270 2.87 -11.73 -10.25
CA GLU A 270 3.65 -11.49 -11.45
C GLU A 270 2.89 -11.92 -12.70
N LEU A 271 2.97 -11.08 -13.73
CA LEU A 271 2.47 -11.33 -15.08
C LEU A 271 3.62 -11.08 -16.07
N ASP A 272 3.52 -11.61 -17.28
CA ASP A 272 4.48 -11.38 -18.35
C ASP A 272 4.39 -9.93 -18.90
N ASP A 273 5.14 -9.63 -19.95
CA ASP A 273 5.18 -8.31 -20.58
C ASP A 273 3.88 -7.94 -21.31
N GLN A 274 3.03 -8.93 -21.62
CA GLN A 274 1.69 -8.77 -22.19
C GLN A 274 0.58 -8.68 -21.13
N PHE A 275 0.93 -8.76 -19.85
CA PHE A 275 0.01 -8.88 -18.72
C PHE A 275 -0.77 -10.21 -18.71
N GLU A 276 -0.17 -11.29 -19.19
CA GLU A 276 -0.75 -12.63 -19.11
C GLU A 276 -0.07 -13.44 -17.99
N PRO A 277 -0.81 -14.35 -17.32
CA PRO A 277 -0.23 -15.27 -16.36
C PRO A 277 0.81 -16.18 -17.03
N TYR A 278 1.90 -16.43 -16.35
CA TYR A 278 2.91 -17.37 -16.85
C TYR A 278 2.32 -18.78 -17.02
N PRO A 279 2.77 -19.54 -18.04
CA PRO A 279 2.30 -20.93 -18.28
C PRO A 279 2.48 -21.83 -17.05
N THR A 280 1.59 -22.83 -16.92
CA THR A 280 1.59 -23.80 -15.81
C THR A 280 2.83 -24.70 -15.76
N ASP A 281 3.45 -24.94 -16.91
CA ASP A 281 4.69 -25.71 -17.09
C ASP A 281 5.96 -24.88 -16.96
N SER A 282 5.81 -23.59 -16.72
CA SER A 282 6.93 -22.69 -16.46
C SER A 282 7.73 -23.21 -15.24
N THR A 283 9.03 -23.42 -15.43
CA THR A 283 9.96 -23.73 -14.32
C THR A 283 10.14 -22.58 -13.36
N ARG A 284 9.56 -21.42 -13.68
CA ARG A 284 9.56 -20.23 -12.88
C ARG A 284 8.41 -20.26 -11.89
N ASN A 285 8.69 -19.96 -10.65
CA ASN A 285 7.68 -19.80 -9.59
C ASN A 285 6.89 -18.47 -9.74
N ASN A 286 6.51 -18.14 -10.99
CA ASN A 286 5.96 -16.83 -11.38
C ASN A 286 4.42 -16.81 -11.33
N ARG A 287 3.80 -17.92 -10.95
CA ARG A 287 2.35 -18.03 -10.72
C ARG A 287 1.99 -17.80 -9.25
N SER A 288 2.93 -17.31 -8.46
CA SER A 288 2.70 -17.06 -7.04
C SER A 288 1.66 -15.97 -6.81
N ILE A 289 0.90 -16.16 -5.76
CA ILE A 289 -0.05 -15.19 -5.24
C ILE A 289 0.47 -14.71 -3.89
N SER A 290 0.67 -13.41 -3.74
CA SER A 290 0.97 -12.83 -2.45
C SER A 290 -0.32 -12.41 -1.76
N GLY A 291 -0.75 -13.14 -0.74
CA GLY A 291 -1.91 -12.75 0.05
C GLY A 291 -1.74 -11.36 0.66
N TRP A 292 -0.52 -11.01 1.04
CA TRP A 292 -0.22 -9.69 1.57
C TRP A 292 -0.37 -8.57 0.53
N HIS A 293 0.29 -8.69 -0.63
CA HIS A 293 0.17 -7.68 -1.67
C HIS A 293 -1.26 -7.58 -2.22
N SER A 294 -1.98 -8.70 -2.29
CA SER A 294 -3.37 -8.71 -2.73
C SER A 294 -4.28 -7.93 -1.78
N ILE A 295 -4.14 -8.14 -0.46
CA ILE A 295 -4.95 -7.40 0.51
C ILE A 295 -4.57 -5.91 0.57
N GLN A 296 -3.29 -5.57 0.40
CA GLN A 296 -2.84 -4.20 0.27
C GLN A 296 -3.44 -3.52 -0.96
N ALA A 297 -3.31 -4.15 -2.13
CA ALA A 297 -3.87 -3.63 -3.36
C ALA A 297 -5.39 -3.41 -3.25
N SER A 298 -6.09 -4.30 -2.53
CA SER A 298 -7.53 -4.18 -2.30
C SER A 298 -7.88 -2.88 -1.57
N TRP A 299 -7.34 -2.65 -0.37
CA TRP A 299 -7.71 -1.45 0.37
C TRP A 299 -7.19 -0.16 -0.28
N MET A 300 -6.06 -0.19 -1.00
CA MET A 300 -5.54 0.96 -1.74
C MET A 300 -6.44 1.32 -2.93
N CYS A 301 -6.99 0.32 -3.64
CA CYS A 301 -8.00 0.55 -4.68
C CYS A 301 -9.33 1.04 -4.10
N MET A 302 -9.72 0.57 -2.90
CA MET A 302 -10.90 1.10 -2.20
C MET A 302 -10.70 2.58 -1.83
N ASP A 303 -9.53 2.98 -1.30
CA ASP A 303 -9.23 4.39 -0.97
C ASP A 303 -9.24 5.29 -2.22
N ASP A 304 -8.66 4.84 -3.34
CA ASP A 304 -8.75 5.59 -4.60
C ASP A 304 -10.19 5.66 -5.14
N ALA A 305 -10.96 4.59 -4.99
CA ALA A 305 -12.37 4.55 -5.38
C ALA A 305 -13.21 5.53 -4.55
N LEU A 306 -12.95 5.64 -3.24
CA LEU A 306 -13.57 6.66 -2.36
C LEU A 306 -13.22 8.07 -2.81
N ARG A 307 -11.94 8.33 -3.14
CA ARG A 307 -11.48 9.62 -3.65
C ARG A 307 -12.16 10.01 -4.95
N THR A 308 -12.38 9.04 -5.86
CA THR A 308 -12.90 9.29 -7.21
C THR A 308 -14.43 9.14 -7.31
N GLY A 309 -15.11 8.68 -6.28
CA GLY A 309 -16.53 8.34 -6.30
C GLY A 309 -16.85 7.07 -7.12
N ASN A 310 -15.86 6.23 -7.42
CA ASN A 310 -16.03 5.07 -8.30
C ASN A 310 -16.51 3.83 -7.54
N LYS A 311 -17.84 3.71 -7.37
CA LYS A 311 -18.48 2.59 -6.67
C LYS A 311 -18.13 1.22 -7.26
N LYS A 312 -18.01 1.11 -8.60
CA LYS A 312 -17.65 -0.15 -9.27
C LYS A 312 -16.25 -0.62 -8.86
N ASN A 313 -15.25 0.26 -8.92
CA ASN A 313 -13.89 -0.09 -8.51
C ASN A 313 -13.83 -0.45 -7.02
N PHE A 314 -14.60 0.24 -6.19
CA PHE A 314 -14.71 -0.09 -4.77
C PHE A 314 -15.22 -1.52 -4.56
N MET A 315 -16.32 -1.89 -5.22
CA MET A 315 -16.91 -3.23 -5.10
C MET A 315 -15.99 -4.32 -5.66
N THR A 316 -15.31 -4.07 -6.78
CA THR A 316 -14.32 -5.01 -7.32
C THR A 316 -13.15 -5.22 -6.36
N ALA A 317 -12.62 -4.14 -5.77
CA ALA A 317 -11.54 -4.21 -4.79
C ALA A 317 -11.99 -4.88 -3.47
N LEU A 318 -13.23 -4.65 -3.06
CA LEU A 318 -13.85 -5.31 -1.91
C LEU A 318 -13.90 -6.84 -2.13
N GLU A 319 -14.35 -7.29 -3.29
CA GLU A 319 -14.43 -8.73 -3.61
C GLU A 319 -13.02 -9.35 -3.74
N MET A 320 -12.07 -8.65 -4.37
CA MET A 320 -10.68 -9.10 -4.44
C MET A 320 -10.08 -9.35 -3.05
N GLY A 321 -10.32 -8.43 -2.11
CA GLY A 321 -9.82 -8.58 -0.74
C GLY A 321 -10.53 -9.69 0.02
N ARG A 322 -11.88 -9.83 -0.12
CA ARG A 322 -12.65 -10.92 0.48
C ARG A 322 -12.13 -12.27 0.03
N SER A 323 -12.03 -12.48 -1.27
CA SER A 323 -11.51 -13.72 -1.84
C SER A 323 -10.07 -14.01 -1.41
N THR A 324 -9.22 -12.97 -1.30
CA THR A 324 -7.87 -13.11 -0.77
C THR A 324 -7.87 -13.59 0.68
N MET A 325 -8.71 -13.01 1.54
CA MET A 325 -8.84 -13.45 2.92
C MET A 325 -9.27 -14.92 3.01
N GLU A 326 -10.24 -15.32 2.21
CA GLU A 326 -10.77 -16.68 2.20
C GLU A 326 -9.75 -17.72 1.68
N LYS A 327 -8.99 -17.39 0.63
CA LYS A 327 -8.06 -18.32 -0.01
C LYS A 327 -6.67 -18.36 0.62
N CYS A 328 -6.20 -17.24 1.14
CA CYS A 328 -4.84 -17.09 1.62
C CYS A 328 -4.71 -17.18 3.15
N TRP A 329 -5.82 -17.32 3.86
CA TRP A 329 -5.79 -17.45 5.32
C TRP A 329 -5.48 -18.88 5.75
N VAL A 330 -4.63 -19.02 6.76
CA VAL A 330 -4.33 -20.28 7.45
C VAL A 330 -4.74 -20.16 8.91
N ASP A 331 -5.49 -21.14 9.39
CA ASP A 331 -5.82 -21.30 10.80
C ASP A 331 -4.97 -22.40 11.41
N ASN A 332 -4.19 -22.09 12.46
CA ASN A 332 -3.42 -23.04 13.24
C ASN A 332 -2.65 -24.04 12.36
N ASP A 333 -1.58 -23.57 11.76
CA ASP A 333 -0.65 -24.42 11.05
C ASP A 333 -0.02 -25.47 11.98
N GLU A 334 0.90 -26.28 11.46
CA GLU A 334 1.66 -27.28 12.22
C GLU A 334 2.45 -26.67 13.41
N ASN A 335 2.66 -25.34 13.42
CA ASN A 335 3.33 -24.60 14.50
C ASN A 335 2.34 -23.86 15.42
N GLY A 336 1.02 -23.98 15.20
CA GLY A 336 -0.01 -23.25 15.94
C GLY A 336 -0.13 -21.77 15.56
N GLU A 337 0.41 -21.38 14.39
CA GLU A 337 0.36 -20.03 13.87
C GLU A 337 -0.83 -19.85 12.93
N SER A 338 -1.46 -18.67 12.97
CA SER A 338 -2.54 -18.28 12.05
C SER A 338 -2.16 -17.00 11.34
N GLY A 339 -2.66 -16.81 10.11
CA GLY A 339 -2.40 -15.57 9.37
C GLY A 339 -2.66 -15.65 7.89
N LEU A 340 -2.41 -14.54 7.21
CA LEU A 340 -2.57 -14.39 5.76
C LEU A 340 -1.24 -14.71 5.07
N HIS A 341 -1.26 -15.68 4.17
CA HIS A 341 -0.09 -16.21 3.47
C HIS A 341 -0.21 -16.11 1.96
N GLY A 342 0.88 -16.44 1.26
CA GLY A 342 0.87 -16.57 -0.19
C GLY A 342 0.52 -17.99 -0.64
N LEU A 343 0.22 -18.13 -1.93
CA LEU A 343 0.09 -19.38 -2.63
C LEU A 343 1.23 -19.51 -3.63
N SER A 344 1.77 -20.71 -3.80
CA SER A 344 2.81 -20.97 -4.81
C SER A 344 2.24 -20.98 -6.23
N ASN A 345 0.96 -21.32 -6.36
CA ASN A 345 0.16 -21.29 -7.59
C ASN A 345 -1.33 -21.24 -7.21
N PRO A 346 -2.26 -21.01 -8.16
CA PRO A 346 -3.69 -20.90 -7.89
C PRO A 346 -4.34 -22.13 -7.23
N GLU A 347 -3.80 -23.30 -7.48
CA GLU A 347 -4.31 -24.58 -6.99
C GLU A 347 -3.68 -24.99 -5.65
N ALA A 348 -2.62 -24.30 -5.21
CA ALA A 348 -1.92 -24.61 -3.98
C ALA A 348 -2.73 -24.22 -2.73
N LYS A 349 -2.48 -24.94 -1.66
CA LYS A 349 -2.89 -24.47 -0.32
C LYS A 349 -1.88 -23.45 0.20
N PRO A 350 -2.31 -22.45 0.97
CA PRO A 350 -1.40 -21.51 1.59
C PRO A 350 -0.46 -22.24 2.57
N VAL A 351 0.83 -21.88 2.52
CA VAL A 351 1.86 -22.45 3.37
C VAL A 351 2.53 -21.36 4.16
N ILE A 352 2.58 -21.51 5.47
CA ILE A 352 3.33 -20.61 6.35
C ILE A 352 4.81 -20.98 6.24
N ALA A 353 5.61 -20.08 5.71
CA ALA A 353 7.06 -20.22 5.77
C ALA A 353 7.51 -20.03 7.23
N LYS A 354 8.15 -21.06 7.81
CA LYS A 354 8.64 -21.06 9.19
C LYS A 354 9.50 -19.82 9.47
N GLY A 355 9.12 -19.03 10.46
CA GLY A 355 9.82 -17.79 10.82
C GLY A 355 9.52 -16.60 9.91
N SER A 356 8.53 -16.66 9.05
CA SER A 356 8.17 -15.56 8.15
C SER A 356 7.59 -14.37 8.91
N ILE A 357 8.36 -13.29 8.95
CA ILE A 357 7.92 -11.97 9.46
C ILE A 357 6.84 -11.35 8.54
N THR A 358 6.72 -11.82 7.32
CA THR A 358 5.80 -11.29 6.31
C THR A 358 4.32 -11.42 6.71
N ALA A 359 3.98 -12.40 7.54
CA ALA A 359 2.62 -12.59 8.02
C ALA A 359 2.09 -11.40 8.85
N TRP A 360 2.93 -10.73 9.61
CA TRP A 360 2.50 -9.67 10.54
C TRP A 360 2.12 -8.38 9.84
N GLY A 361 2.88 -7.92 8.87
CA GLY A 361 2.48 -6.76 8.05
C GLY A 361 1.21 -7.03 7.24
N ALA A 362 0.97 -8.27 6.86
CA ALA A 362 -0.27 -8.68 6.21
C ALA A 362 -1.50 -8.52 7.14
N LEU A 363 -1.35 -8.80 8.44
CA LEU A 363 -2.42 -8.59 9.42
C LEU A 363 -2.75 -7.10 9.63
N ASP A 364 -1.74 -6.23 9.61
CA ASP A 364 -1.95 -4.78 9.65
C ASP A 364 -2.82 -4.30 8.47
N ASP A 365 -2.45 -4.70 7.26
CA ASP A 365 -3.19 -4.34 6.05
C ASP A 365 -4.58 -5.00 5.99
N ALA A 366 -4.71 -6.23 6.49
CA ALA A 366 -6.01 -6.92 6.59
C ALA A 366 -6.97 -6.23 7.56
N MET A 367 -6.48 -5.67 8.67
CA MET A 367 -7.32 -4.87 9.58
C MET A 367 -7.84 -3.60 8.90
N VAL A 368 -6.97 -2.89 8.17
CA VAL A 368 -7.38 -1.69 7.41
C VAL A 368 -8.43 -2.06 6.36
N TYR A 369 -8.19 -3.11 5.59
CA TYR A 369 -9.13 -3.60 4.59
C TYR A 369 -10.50 -3.96 5.19
N ALA A 370 -10.50 -4.80 6.23
CA ALA A 370 -11.75 -5.26 6.86
C ALA A 370 -12.54 -4.08 7.46
N LEU A 371 -11.84 -3.11 8.07
CA LEU A 371 -12.50 -1.96 8.66
C LEU A 371 -13.09 -1.01 7.62
N LEU A 372 -12.41 -0.80 6.48
CA LEU A 372 -12.98 -0.07 5.33
C LEU A 372 -14.22 -0.80 4.77
N ALA A 373 -14.18 -2.12 4.67
CA ALA A 373 -15.33 -2.91 4.26
C ALA A 373 -16.50 -2.71 5.23
N ILE A 374 -16.27 -2.77 6.54
CA ILE A 374 -17.28 -2.53 7.58
C ILE A 374 -17.87 -1.12 7.45
N GLU A 375 -17.02 -0.10 7.34
CA GLU A 375 -17.43 1.30 7.27
C GLU A 375 -18.44 1.58 6.14
N HIS A 376 -18.29 0.89 5.01
CA HIS A 376 -19.04 1.19 3.79
C HIS A 376 -20.10 0.15 3.42
N THR A 377 -20.11 -1.02 4.06
CA THR A 377 -21.07 -2.09 3.71
C THR A 377 -21.83 -2.67 4.90
N HIS A 378 -21.28 -2.60 6.11
CA HIS A 378 -21.75 -3.34 7.29
C HIS A 378 -21.85 -4.86 7.09
N ALA A 379 -21.12 -5.40 6.11
CA ALA A 379 -21.15 -6.82 5.78
C ALA A 379 -20.73 -7.68 6.99
N PRO A 380 -21.54 -8.66 7.43
CA PRO A 380 -21.22 -9.49 8.60
C PRO A 380 -19.88 -10.20 8.47
N TRP A 381 -19.55 -10.71 7.27
CA TRP A 381 -18.27 -11.36 7.01
C TRP A 381 -17.06 -10.44 7.29
N ALA A 382 -17.17 -9.14 7.04
CA ALA A 382 -16.08 -8.18 7.30
C ALA A 382 -15.89 -7.97 8.80
N VAL A 383 -16.97 -7.95 9.58
CA VAL A 383 -16.94 -7.90 11.05
C VAL A 383 -16.26 -9.14 11.62
N ASP A 384 -16.62 -10.33 11.12
CA ASP A 384 -16.02 -11.59 11.53
C ASP A 384 -14.51 -11.63 11.20
N TRP A 385 -14.13 -11.21 9.99
CA TRP A 385 -12.72 -11.13 9.60
C TRP A 385 -11.94 -10.12 10.44
N PHE A 386 -12.49 -8.94 10.70
CA PHE A 386 -11.83 -7.96 11.57
C PHE A 386 -11.53 -8.56 12.95
N GLY A 387 -12.53 -9.20 13.58
CA GLY A 387 -12.39 -9.86 14.87
C GLY A 387 -11.32 -10.98 14.85
N LYS A 388 -11.33 -11.80 13.80
CA LYS A 388 -10.36 -12.89 13.60
C LYS A 388 -8.93 -12.38 13.45
N VAL A 389 -8.73 -11.38 12.57
CA VAL A 389 -7.42 -10.77 12.31
C VAL A 389 -6.90 -10.07 13.57
N PHE A 390 -7.76 -9.30 14.25
CA PHE A 390 -7.42 -8.61 15.50
C PHE A 390 -6.93 -9.59 16.57
N LYS A 391 -7.70 -10.68 16.80
CA LYS A 391 -7.33 -11.71 17.77
C LYS A 391 -5.95 -12.33 17.48
N VAL A 392 -5.66 -12.62 16.22
CA VAL A 392 -4.37 -13.21 15.82
C VAL A 392 -3.25 -12.20 15.98
N ALA A 393 -3.45 -10.96 15.54
CA ALA A 393 -2.45 -9.89 15.64
C ALA A 393 -2.03 -9.62 17.09
N TYR A 394 -2.99 -9.59 18.00
CA TYR A 394 -2.73 -9.31 19.42
C TYR A 394 -2.47 -10.55 20.29
N LYS A 395 -2.40 -11.74 19.71
CA LYS A 395 -1.87 -12.93 20.41
C LYS A 395 -0.38 -12.78 20.75
N HIS A 396 0.35 -12.04 19.89
CA HIS A 396 1.79 -11.82 19.99
C HIS A 396 2.14 -10.35 19.72
N PRO A 397 1.73 -9.40 20.59
CA PRO A 397 1.89 -7.97 20.35
C PRO A 397 3.37 -7.56 20.18
N GLU A 398 4.30 -8.25 20.81
CA GLU A 398 5.74 -8.00 20.69
C GLU A 398 6.27 -8.16 19.26
N ARG A 399 5.58 -8.92 18.41
CA ARG A 399 5.94 -9.11 17.00
C ARG A 399 5.48 -7.94 16.12
N MET A 400 4.39 -7.26 16.49
CA MET A 400 3.86 -6.11 15.75
C MET A 400 4.85 -4.94 15.76
N ILE A 401 5.56 -4.72 16.84
CA ILE A 401 6.53 -3.62 17.02
C ILE A 401 7.75 -3.75 16.09
N ARG A 402 8.05 -4.96 15.62
CA ARG A 402 9.21 -5.24 14.76
C ARG A 402 8.98 -4.89 13.28
N VAL A 403 7.74 -4.64 12.89
CA VAL A 403 7.38 -4.42 11.49
C VAL A 403 7.49 -2.95 11.12
N GLY A 404 8.56 -2.60 10.56
CA GLY A 404 8.96 -1.45 9.74
C GLY A 404 8.17 -0.12 9.78
N LEU A 405 8.62 0.84 8.98
CA LEU A 405 8.07 2.20 8.86
C LEU A 405 6.85 2.32 7.92
N LEU A 406 6.10 1.30 7.61
CA LEU A 406 4.99 1.48 6.70
C LEU A 406 3.71 0.71 7.07
N HIS A 407 3.76 -0.61 7.16
CA HIS A 407 2.57 -1.43 7.35
C HIS A 407 1.96 -1.19 8.73
N HIS A 408 2.78 -1.34 9.75
CA HIS A 408 2.36 -1.10 11.12
C HIS A 408 1.86 0.33 11.36
N PRO A 409 2.61 1.42 11.02
CA PRO A 409 2.07 2.76 11.17
C PRO A 409 0.83 3.04 10.30
N ARG A 410 0.68 2.43 9.13
CA ARG A 410 -0.58 2.56 8.36
C ARG A 410 -1.78 2.10 9.17
N ARG A 411 -1.71 0.92 9.77
CA ARG A 411 -2.77 0.43 10.64
C ARG A 411 -3.00 1.37 11.82
N LEU A 412 -1.93 1.74 12.52
CA LEU A 412 -2.02 2.63 13.69
C LEU A 412 -2.67 3.98 13.35
N PHE A 413 -2.45 4.49 12.14
CA PHE A 413 -2.98 5.78 11.71
C PHE A 413 -4.38 5.69 11.10
N PHE A 414 -4.59 4.72 10.22
CA PHE A 414 -5.83 4.63 9.46
C PHE A 414 -6.98 4.02 10.27
N VAL A 415 -6.70 3.04 11.12
CA VAL A 415 -7.75 2.41 11.95
C VAL A 415 -8.42 3.43 12.88
N PRO A 416 -7.69 4.26 13.68
CA PRO A 416 -8.35 5.31 14.47
C PRO A 416 -9.17 6.29 13.64
N GLN A 417 -8.68 6.71 12.48
CA GLN A 417 -9.39 7.66 11.61
C GLN A 417 -10.67 7.06 11.00
N ILE A 418 -10.64 5.78 10.62
CA ILE A 418 -11.86 5.09 10.15
C ILE A 418 -12.86 4.97 11.30
N LEU A 419 -12.39 4.61 12.49
CA LEU A 419 -13.22 4.53 13.69
C LEU A 419 -13.82 5.89 14.05
N ASP A 420 -13.07 6.99 13.96
CA ASP A 420 -13.58 8.35 14.19
C ASP A 420 -14.73 8.68 13.21
N ARG A 421 -14.60 8.32 11.93
CA ARG A 421 -15.68 8.50 10.96
C ARG A 421 -16.91 7.65 11.27
N MET A 422 -16.71 6.41 11.73
CA MET A 422 -17.81 5.53 12.17
C MET A 422 -18.51 6.08 13.44
N ILE A 423 -17.74 6.53 14.43
CA ILE A 423 -18.24 7.16 15.66
C ILE A 423 -19.05 8.41 15.33
N ALA A 424 -18.53 9.30 14.46
CA ALA A 424 -19.24 10.50 14.04
C ALA A 424 -20.59 10.22 13.38
N ARG A 425 -20.73 9.06 12.72
CA ARG A 425 -22.00 8.58 12.16
C ARG A 425 -22.82 7.72 13.17
N SER A 426 -22.42 7.66 14.44
CA SER A 426 -23.06 6.83 15.47
C SER A 426 -23.17 5.35 15.06
N GLY A 427 -22.15 4.83 14.39
CA GLY A 427 -22.07 3.46 13.90
C GLY A 427 -22.93 3.15 12.67
N LYS A 428 -23.50 4.13 12.00
CA LYS A 428 -24.22 3.92 10.72
C LYS A 428 -23.25 3.66 9.58
N VAL A 429 -23.70 2.88 8.59
CA VAL A 429 -22.97 2.71 7.32
C VAL A 429 -22.79 4.05 6.62
N SER A 430 -21.72 4.19 5.84
CA SER A 430 -21.57 5.40 5.03
C SER A 430 -22.54 5.40 3.83
N ASP A 431 -22.88 6.58 3.35
CA ASP A 431 -23.75 6.79 2.18
C ASP A 431 -23.03 6.58 0.83
N PHE A 432 -21.75 6.22 0.87
CA PHE A 432 -20.91 6.11 -0.34
C PHE A 432 -21.50 5.16 -1.39
N LEU A 433 -22.06 4.01 -0.96
CA LEU A 433 -22.64 3.02 -1.88
C LEU A 433 -24.13 3.26 -2.15
N GLU A 434 -24.79 4.18 -1.48
CA GLU A 434 -26.20 4.48 -1.72
C GLU A 434 -26.43 4.97 -3.15
N VAL A 435 -27.46 4.45 -3.79
CA VAL A 435 -27.92 4.94 -5.11
C VAL A 435 -28.75 6.20 -4.83
N LYS A 436 -28.21 7.36 -5.24
CA LYS A 436 -28.98 8.61 -5.24
C LYS A 436 -29.91 8.66 -6.44
#